data_1da0c849e7c1c076e4c05b5055797b78
#
_entry.id   1da0c849e7c1c076e4c05b5055797b78
#
_cell.length_a   1.000
_cell.length_b   1.000
_cell.length_c   1.000
_cell.angle_alpha   90.00
_cell.angle_beta   90.00
_cell.angle_gamma   90.00
#
_symmetry.space_group_name_H-M   'P 1'
#
loop_
_entity.id
_entity.type
_entity.pdbx_description
1 polymer ?
#
loop_
_entity_poly.entity_id
_entity_poly.type
_entity_poly.pdbx_seq_one_letter_code
_entity_poly.pdbx_strand_id
1 'polypeptide(L)'
;MVHYFPSCNFTRLRPEASEAAKNLMASLGVQVEGCCRPGHKKLETGETALTVCQTCDMIIGEGAPQAAVQSAWEYLDSLTGHVWPDHTGERIILQDCWRARNNRPLQDAVRSLLYKMGYEVVELPDNREKTTFDGEWLYKPVMPGNLKLAPKAFARIEPHVTLLSPEEQKARMAEYCSHLDGKVVVYCNACLTGLLDGGADAVHLMELLTGTEKR
;
A
#
# COMPACT_ATOMS: atom_id res chain seq x y z
N MET A 1 12.61 -3.02 18.89
CA MET A 1 11.80 -4.14 18.33
C MET A 1 11.15 -3.70 17.03
N VAL A 2 10.83 -4.64 16.12
CA VAL A 2 10.15 -4.32 14.85
C VAL A 2 8.72 -4.88 14.90
N HIS A 3 7.74 -4.06 14.57
CA HIS A 3 6.30 -4.35 14.65
C HIS A 3 5.66 -4.24 13.27
N TYR A 4 4.88 -5.23 12.85
CA TYR A 4 4.16 -5.23 11.58
C TYR A 4 2.68 -4.97 11.75
N PHE A 5 2.18 -3.93 11.09
CA PHE A 5 0.76 -3.56 11.07
C PHE A 5 0.13 -3.96 9.74
N PRO A 6 -0.64 -5.06 9.70
CA PRO A 6 -1.12 -5.68 8.45
C PRO A 6 -2.19 -4.87 7.71
N SER A 7 -2.67 -3.76 8.28
CA SER A 7 -3.79 -2.96 7.78
C SER A 7 -5.15 -3.68 7.81
N CYS A 8 -6.12 -3.10 8.51
CA CYS A 8 -7.49 -3.65 8.57
C CYS A 8 -8.15 -3.72 7.18
N ASN A 9 -7.89 -2.73 6.32
CA ASN A 9 -8.44 -2.70 4.96
C ASN A 9 -7.81 -3.79 4.09
N PHE A 10 -6.50 -4.00 4.17
CA PHE A 10 -5.85 -5.08 3.44
C PHE A 10 -6.38 -6.44 3.89
N THR A 11 -6.44 -6.68 5.20
CA THR A 11 -6.97 -7.93 5.78
C THR A 11 -8.41 -8.21 5.32
N ARG A 12 -9.25 -7.18 5.21
CA ARG A 12 -10.62 -7.32 4.72
C ARG A 12 -10.70 -7.61 3.22
N LEU A 13 -9.85 -6.96 2.42
CA LEU A 13 -9.85 -7.10 0.95
C LEU A 13 -9.17 -8.38 0.48
N ARG A 14 -8.11 -8.79 1.16
CA ARG A 14 -7.22 -9.89 0.79
C ARG A 14 -6.84 -10.72 2.04
N PRO A 15 -7.82 -11.43 2.65
CA PRO A 15 -7.59 -12.13 3.91
C PRO A 15 -6.48 -13.18 3.82
N GLU A 16 -6.41 -13.95 2.73
CA GLU A 16 -5.40 -14.99 2.51
C GLU A 16 -3.99 -14.37 2.42
N ALA A 17 -3.82 -13.33 1.61
CA ALA A 17 -2.55 -12.62 1.49
C ALA A 17 -2.14 -11.93 2.80
N SER A 18 -3.11 -11.39 3.54
CA SER A 18 -2.85 -10.78 4.85
C SER A 18 -2.36 -11.82 5.87
N GLU A 19 -2.93 -13.01 5.87
CA GLU A 19 -2.50 -14.08 6.77
C GLU A 19 -1.11 -14.60 6.38
N ALA A 20 -0.87 -14.83 5.09
CA ALA A 20 0.44 -15.21 4.58
C ALA A 20 1.52 -14.17 4.91
N ALA A 21 1.20 -12.87 4.78
CA ALA A 21 2.10 -11.79 5.15
C ALA A 21 2.41 -11.76 6.65
N LYS A 22 1.43 -12.00 7.53
CA LYS A 22 1.66 -12.11 8.98
C LYS A 22 2.59 -13.27 9.30
N ASN A 23 2.36 -14.43 8.68
CA ASN A 23 3.21 -15.60 8.86
C ASN A 23 4.64 -15.35 8.37
N LEU A 24 4.82 -14.70 7.22
CA LEU A 24 6.12 -14.30 6.73
C LEU A 24 6.82 -13.37 7.72
N MET A 25 6.16 -12.29 8.16
CA MET A 25 6.74 -11.34 9.11
C MET A 25 7.10 -12.00 10.44
N ALA A 26 6.24 -12.87 10.97
CA ALA A 26 6.51 -13.64 12.19
C ALA A 26 7.74 -14.56 12.03
N SER A 27 7.90 -15.22 10.88
CA SER A 27 9.06 -16.08 10.60
C SER A 27 10.38 -15.30 10.52
N LEU A 28 10.30 -13.99 10.20
CA LEU A 28 11.42 -13.06 10.20
C LEU A 28 11.70 -12.44 11.58
N GLY A 29 10.99 -12.88 12.63
CA GLY A 29 11.15 -12.36 13.99
C GLY A 29 10.48 -10.99 14.22
N VAL A 30 9.61 -10.56 13.32
CA VAL A 30 8.84 -9.31 13.44
C VAL A 30 7.58 -9.55 14.27
N GLN A 31 7.32 -8.70 15.25
CA GLN A 31 6.10 -8.76 16.06
C GLN A 31 4.89 -8.37 15.23
N VAL A 32 3.94 -9.27 15.08
CA VAL A 32 2.70 -9.00 14.33
C VAL A 32 1.69 -8.31 15.22
N GLU A 33 1.22 -7.16 14.77
CA GLU A 33 0.27 -6.31 15.49
C GLU A 33 -1.14 -6.41 14.90
N GLY A 34 -2.10 -5.81 15.58
CA GLY A 34 -3.46 -5.67 15.10
C GLY A 34 -3.68 -4.34 14.36
N CYS A 35 -4.78 -3.66 14.72
CA CYS A 35 -5.13 -2.37 14.13
C CYS A 35 -4.17 -1.26 14.59
N CYS A 36 -3.70 -0.45 13.65
CA CYS A 36 -2.81 0.70 13.95
C CYS A 36 -3.47 1.75 14.87
N ARG A 37 -4.80 1.88 14.88
CA ARG A 37 -5.52 2.89 15.67
C ARG A 37 -5.31 2.76 17.18
N PRO A 38 -5.49 1.58 17.83
CA PRO A 38 -5.06 1.38 19.21
C PRO A 38 -3.58 1.03 19.33
N GLY A 39 -3.02 0.32 18.35
CA GLY A 39 -1.69 -0.29 18.43
C GLY A 39 -0.54 0.72 18.47
N HIS A 40 -0.66 1.85 17.74
CA HIS A 40 0.40 2.86 17.73
C HIS A 40 0.75 3.40 19.12
N LYS A 41 -0.22 3.41 20.05
CA LYS A 41 -0.03 3.89 21.43
C LYS A 41 0.85 3.00 22.30
N LYS A 42 1.13 1.78 21.83
CA LYS A 42 1.96 0.80 22.54
C LYS A 42 3.42 0.81 22.08
N LEU A 43 3.72 1.55 21.01
CA LEU A 43 5.07 1.64 20.48
C LEU A 43 5.95 2.48 21.42
N GLU A 44 7.13 1.96 21.69
CA GLU A 44 8.13 2.57 22.57
C GLU A 44 9.21 3.29 21.77
N THR A 45 10.03 4.07 22.47
CA THR A 45 11.16 4.79 21.85
C THR A 45 12.17 3.81 21.27
N GLY A 46 12.56 4.05 20.00
CA GLY A 46 13.52 3.22 19.27
C GLY A 46 12.92 1.97 18.63
N GLU A 47 11.60 1.77 18.72
CA GLU A 47 10.92 0.71 17.97
C GLU A 47 10.60 1.16 16.55
N THR A 48 10.38 0.19 15.67
CA THR A 48 10.05 0.43 14.26
C THR A 48 8.71 -0.20 13.91
N ALA A 49 7.79 0.59 13.36
CA ALA A 49 6.52 0.12 12.84
C ALA A 49 6.61 -0.08 11.32
N LEU A 50 6.39 -1.31 10.85
CA LEU A 50 6.26 -1.64 9.44
C LEU A 50 4.80 -1.52 8.99
N THR A 51 4.55 -0.79 7.92
CA THR A 51 3.20 -0.57 7.39
C THR A 51 3.07 -0.99 5.92
N VAL A 52 1.89 -1.50 5.54
CA VAL A 52 1.49 -1.78 4.14
C VAL A 52 0.40 -0.83 3.66
N CYS A 53 0.10 0.21 4.44
CA CYS A 53 -1.03 1.10 4.18
C CYS A 53 -0.67 2.54 4.52
N GLN A 54 -0.85 3.45 3.56
CA GLN A 54 -0.55 4.87 3.73
C GLN A 54 -1.34 5.51 4.88
N THR A 55 -2.56 5.04 5.14
CA THR A 55 -3.35 5.49 6.30
C THR A 55 -2.74 5.06 7.63
N CYS A 56 -2.21 3.83 7.72
CA CYS A 56 -1.52 3.36 8.92
C CYS A 56 -0.21 4.14 9.13
N ASP A 57 0.54 4.37 8.06
CA ASP A 57 1.75 5.18 8.06
C ASP A 57 1.51 6.58 8.67
N MET A 58 0.48 7.27 8.18
CA MET A 58 0.09 8.59 8.67
C MET A 58 -0.34 8.58 10.14
N ILE A 59 -1.15 7.59 10.56
CA ILE A 59 -1.65 7.49 11.94
C ILE A 59 -0.50 7.18 12.91
N ILE A 60 0.37 6.25 12.56
CA ILE A 60 1.50 5.88 13.43
C ILE A 60 2.53 6.99 13.45
N GLY A 61 2.88 7.56 12.28
CA GLY A 61 3.88 8.61 12.17
C GLY A 61 3.54 9.88 12.96
N GLU A 62 2.25 10.24 13.07
CA GLU A 62 1.84 11.38 13.88
C GLU A 62 1.52 10.98 15.34
N GLY A 63 0.93 9.78 15.53
CA GLY A 63 0.44 9.34 16.85
C GLY A 63 1.49 8.68 17.75
N ALA A 64 2.63 8.25 17.18
CA ALA A 64 3.74 7.64 17.91
C ALA A 64 5.10 8.22 17.45
N PRO A 65 5.35 9.53 17.64
CA PRO A 65 6.55 10.20 17.12
C PRO A 65 7.87 9.68 17.73
N GLN A 66 7.82 8.91 18.81
CA GLN A 66 8.96 8.26 19.46
C GLN A 66 9.43 7.00 18.73
N ALA A 67 8.59 6.41 17.87
CA ALA A 67 8.91 5.24 17.07
C ALA A 67 9.22 5.61 15.62
N ALA A 68 10.05 4.81 14.96
CA ALA A 68 10.25 4.94 13.52
C ALA A 68 9.09 4.31 12.75
N VAL A 69 8.71 4.91 11.61
CA VAL A 69 7.78 4.29 10.67
C VAL A 69 8.53 3.98 9.39
N GLN A 70 8.43 2.74 8.93
CA GLN A 70 9.05 2.24 7.70
C GLN A 70 8.00 1.51 6.87
N SER A 71 8.07 1.60 5.56
CA SER A 71 7.21 0.76 4.73
C SER A 71 7.64 -0.71 4.83
N ALA A 72 6.65 -1.62 4.82
CA ALA A 72 6.95 -3.05 4.76
C ALA A 72 7.73 -3.43 3.49
N TRP A 73 7.60 -2.64 2.43
CA TRP A 73 8.29 -2.85 1.16
C TRP A 73 9.79 -2.64 1.29
N GLU A 74 10.24 -1.55 1.95
CA GLU A 74 11.65 -1.29 2.23
C GLU A 74 12.27 -2.36 3.13
N TYR A 75 11.52 -2.81 4.14
CA TYR A 75 11.96 -3.89 5.01
C TYR A 75 12.13 -5.22 4.24
N LEU A 76 11.12 -5.61 3.46
CA LEU A 76 11.16 -6.85 2.67
C LEU A 76 12.23 -6.80 1.58
N ASP A 77 12.41 -5.63 0.95
CA ASP A 77 13.47 -5.45 -0.05
C ASP A 77 14.88 -5.57 0.54
N SER A 78 15.07 -5.19 1.81
CA SER A 78 16.36 -5.29 2.51
C SER A 78 16.76 -6.72 2.89
N LEU A 79 15.86 -7.70 2.77
CA LEU A 79 16.16 -9.09 3.11
C LEU A 79 17.19 -9.69 2.15
N THR A 80 18.30 -10.17 2.70
CA THR A 80 19.32 -10.88 1.94
C THR A 80 19.07 -12.38 1.94
N GLY A 81 19.18 -13.02 0.77
CA GLY A 81 19.02 -14.47 0.63
C GLY A 81 17.58 -14.97 0.71
N HIS A 82 16.58 -14.08 0.81
CA HIS A 82 15.18 -14.48 0.71
C HIS A 82 14.83 -14.77 -0.75
N VAL A 83 14.14 -15.89 -0.98
CA VAL A 83 13.69 -16.31 -2.31
C VAL A 83 12.22 -15.91 -2.47
N TRP A 84 11.97 -15.01 -3.40
CA TRP A 84 10.62 -14.59 -3.77
C TRP A 84 10.02 -15.51 -4.83
N PRO A 85 8.68 -15.55 -4.99
CA PRO A 85 8.04 -16.23 -6.12
C PRO A 85 8.64 -15.80 -7.45
N ASP A 86 8.80 -16.74 -8.37
CA ASP A 86 9.39 -16.48 -9.70
C ASP A 86 8.29 -16.19 -10.74
N HIS A 87 8.40 -15.03 -11.36
CA HIS A 87 7.55 -14.52 -12.42
C HIS A 87 8.35 -14.08 -13.65
N THR A 88 9.49 -14.77 -13.88
CA THR A 88 10.38 -14.46 -15.00
C THR A 88 9.64 -14.47 -16.32
N GLY A 89 9.72 -13.35 -17.04
CA GLY A 89 9.10 -13.16 -18.35
C GLY A 89 7.64 -12.67 -18.30
N GLU A 90 7.06 -12.49 -17.11
CA GLU A 90 5.75 -11.87 -16.99
C GLU A 90 5.88 -10.33 -16.99
N ARG A 91 4.98 -9.67 -17.71
CA ARG A 91 4.87 -8.21 -17.73
C ARG A 91 3.84 -7.76 -16.71
N ILE A 92 4.14 -6.68 -15.99
CA ILE A 92 3.22 -6.10 -15.01
C ILE A 92 3.29 -4.58 -15.03
N ILE A 93 2.14 -3.92 -15.04
CA ILE A 93 2.05 -2.46 -14.98
C ILE A 93 2.14 -2.05 -13.52
N LEU A 94 3.03 -1.12 -13.18
CA LEU A 94 3.12 -0.59 -11.82
C LEU A 94 2.35 0.72 -11.69
N GLN A 95 1.33 0.72 -10.81
CA GLN A 95 0.59 1.93 -10.44
C GLN A 95 1.09 2.46 -9.09
N ASP A 96 1.74 3.60 -9.12
CA ASP A 96 2.13 4.32 -7.92
C ASP A 96 0.93 5.00 -7.22
N CYS A 97 1.08 5.25 -5.91
CA CYS A 97 0.04 5.85 -5.08
C CYS A 97 0.34 7.34 -4.82
N TRP A 98 -0.65 8.20 -5.02
CA TRP A 98 -0.53 9.65 -4.79
C TRP A 98 -0.07 9.98 -3.35
N ARG A 99 -0.55 9.27 -2.33
CA ARG A 99 -0.12 9.50 -0.94
C ARG A 99 1.33 9.11 -0.68
N ALA A 100 1.91 8.24 -1.52
CA ALA A 100 3.31 7.83 -1.44
C ALA A 100 4.21 8.55 -2.46
N ARG A 101 3.70 9.54 -3.23
CA ARG A 101 4.43 10.16 -4.36
C ARG A 101 5.76 10.80 -3.96
N ASN A 102 5.89 11.24 -2.71
CA ASN A 102 7.11 11.86 -2.19
C ASN A 102 8.00 10.87 -1.40
N ASN A 103 7.62 9.59 -1.34
CA ASN A 103 8.40 8.56 -0.65
C ASN A 103 9.21 7.73 -1.67
N ARG A 104 10.35 8.29 -2.09
CA ARG A 104 11.22 7.66 -3.08
C ARG A 104 11.78 6.31 -2.62
N PRO A 105 12.25 6.14 -1.37
CA PRO A 105 12.73 4.84 -0.88
C PRO A 105 11.68 3.74 -1.00
N LEU A 106 10.43 4.01 -0.62
CA LEU A 106 9.33 3.06 -0.79
C LEU A 106 9.12 2.68 -2.26
N GLN A 107 9.10 3.68 -3.16
CA GLN A 107 8.89 3.45 -4.59
C GLN A 107 10.02 2.64 -5.23
N ASP A 108 11.26 2.86 -4.80
CA ASP A 108 12.42 2.11 -5.27
C ASP A 108 12.39 0.66 -4.74
N ALA A 109 12.02 0.46 -3.46
CA ALA A 109 11.84 -0.87 -2.88
C ALA A 109 10.76 -1.70 -3.58
N VAL A 110 9.62 -1.09 -3.92
CA VAL A 110 8.55 -1.75 -4.69
C VAL A 110 9.08 -2.26 -6.03
N ARG A 111 9.82 -1.43 -6.77
CA ARG A 111 10.43 -1.81 -8.05
C ARG A 111 11.46 -2.91 -7.90
N SER A 112 12.34 -2.77 -6.90
CA SER A 112 13.35 -3.76 -6.57
C SER A 112 12.73 -5.13 -6.28
N LEU A 113 11.66 -5.19 -5.49
CA LEU A 113 10.92 -6.42 -5.20
C LEU A 113 10.33 -7.05 -6.47
N LEU A 114 9.72 -6.26 -7.36
CA LEU A 114 9.20 -6.75 -8.64
C LEU A 114 10.32 -7.31 -9.52
N TYR A 115 11.47 -6.64 -9.60
CA TYR A 115 12.63 -7.15 -10.34
C TYR A 115 13.22 -8.43 -9.71
N LYS A 116 13.26 -8.53 -8.37
CA LYS A 116 13.69 -9.75 -7.66
C LYS A 116 12.77 -10.94 -7.94
N MET A 117 11.49 -10.69 -8.24
CA MET A 117 10.55 -11.71 -8.70
C MET A 117 10.63 -11.99 -10.22
N GLY A 118 11.47 -11.29 -10.97
CA GLY A 118 11.66 -11.51 -12.40
C GLY A 118 10.68 -10.79 -13.32
N TYR A 119 9.83 -9.89 -12.80
CA TYR A 119 8.88 -9.16 -13.63
C TYR A 119 9.54 -8.17 -14.60
N GLU A 120 8.98 -8.07 -15.81
CA GLU A 120 9.15 -6.93 -16.69
C GLU A 120 8.19 -5.82 -16.27
N VAL A 121 8.70 -4.81 -15.55
CA VAL A 121 7.89 -3.73 -15.00
C VAL A 121 7.59 -2.69 -16.08
N VAL A 122 6.30 -2.45 -16.33
CA VAL A 122 5.83 -1.38 -17.22
C VAL A 122 5.49 -0.16 -16.38
N GLU A 123 6.25 0.91 -16.59
CA GLU A 123 6.03 2.20 -15.92
C GLU A 123 4.97 3.01 -16.64
N LEU A 124 4.03 3.56 -15.86
CA LEU A 124 3.06 4.52 -16.40
C LEU A 124 3.74 5.90 -16.63
N PRO A 125 3.24 6.71 -17.57
CA PRO A 125 3.77 8.06 -17.80
C PRO A 125 3.77 8.94 -16.54
N ASP A 126 2.68 8.85 -15.76
CA ASP A 126 2.52 9.55 -14.48
C ASP A 126 2.87 8.64 -13.30
N ASN A 127 4.13 8.23 -13.23
CA ASN A 127 4.65 7.43 -12.13
C ASN A 127 5.32 8.29 -11.05
N ARG A 128 5.63 7.66 -9.92
CA ARG A 128 6.40 8.21 -8.80
C ARG A 128 5.78 9.52 -8.29
N GLU A 129 6.56 10.62 -8.28
CA GLU A 129 6.11 11.95 -7.83
C GLU A 129 5.04 12.57 -8.72
N LYS A 130 4.93 12.13 -9.98
CA LYS A 130 3.93 12.62 -10.92
C LYS A 130 2.57 11.95 -10.77
N THR A 131 2.50 10.81 -10.06
CA THR A 131 1.24 10.08 -9.93
C THR A 131 0.16 10.91 -9.27
N THR A 132 -1.02 10.89 -9.86
CA THR A 132 -2.24 11.52 -9.34
C THR A 132 -3.25 10.49 -8.82
N PHE A 133 -2.97 9.21 -9.00
CA PHE A 133 -3.89 8.12 -8.68
C PHE A 133 -3.83 7.72 -7.19
N ASP A 134 -4.99 7.68 -6.54
CA ASP A 134 -5.17 7.12 -5.18
C ASP A 134 -6.49 6.33 -5.07
N GLY A 135 -6.88 5.68 -6.16
CA GLY A 135 -8.20 5.06 -6.25
C GLY A 135 -9.31 6.09 -6.00
N GLU A 136 -10.33 5.70 -5.27
CA GLU A 136 -11.44 6.60 -4.92
C GLU A 136 -11.16 7.47 -3.68
N TRP A 137 -9.98 7.36 -3.08
CA TRP A 137 -9.74 7.96 -1.76
C TRP A 137 -9.79 9.49 -1.79
N LEU A 138 -9.36 10.12 -2.89
CA LEU A 138 -9.44 11.56 -3.09
C LEU A 138 -10.83 12.06 -3.54
N TYR A 139 -11.79 11.16 -3.72
CA TYR A 139 -13.17 11.50 -4.11
C TYR A 139 -14.16 11.39 -2.96
N LYS A 140 -13.69 11.07 -1.77
CA LYS A 140 -14.48 10.89 -0.55
C LYS A 140 -14.01 11.85 0.55
N PRO A 141 -14.88 12.27 1.47
CA PRO A 141 -14.43 13.08 2.60
C PRO A 141 -13.45 12.29 3.46
N VAL A 142 -12.44 12.99 3.98
CA VAL A 142 -11.53 12.38 4.95
C VAL A 142 -12.33 11.91 6.16
N MET A 143 -12.16 10.65 6.54
CA MET A 143 -12.92 10.08 7.65
C MET A 143 -12.63 10.81 8.97
N PRO A 144 -13.67 11.26 9.72
CA PRO A 144 -13.48 11.98 10.99
C PRO A 144 -12.60 11.24 12.00
N GLY A 145 -12.67 9.90 12.01
CA GLY A 145 -11.81 9.08 12.86
C GLY A 145 -10.32 9.14 12.49
N ASN A 146 -9.99 9.40 11.23
CA ASN A 146 -8.61 9.60 10.78
C ASN A 146 -8.13 11.00 11.18
N LEU A 147 -8.93 12.04 10.93
CA LEU A 147 -8.63 13.41 11.38
C LEU A 147 -8.41 13.49 12.88
N LYS A 148 -9.16 12.71 13.69
CA LYS A 148 -8.97 12.66 15.14
C LYS A 148 -7.63 12.03 15.54
N LEU A 149 -7.13 11.04 14.79
CA LEU A 149 -5.92 10.29 15.14
C LEU A 149 -4.64 10.91 14.58
N ALA A 150 -4.69 11.56 13.44
CA ALA A 150 -3.56 12.21 12.81
C ALA A 150 -4.01 13.52 12.11
N PRO A 151 -4.41 14.54 12.90
CA PRO A 151 -5.01 15.76 12.36
C PRO A 151 -4.10 16.50 11.38
N LYS A 152 -2.80 16.59 11.66
CA LYS A 152 -1.84 17.29 10.77
C LYS A 152 -1.63 16.56 9.45
N ALA A 153 -1.50 15.23 9.51
CA ALA A 153 -1.26 14.42 8.32
C ALA A 153 -2.49 14.43 7.39
N PHE A 154 -3.70 14.26 7.94
CA PHE A 154 -4.92 14.23 7.12
C PHE A 154 -5.40 15.61 6.68
N ALA A 155 -5.17 16.68 7.45
CA ALA A 155 -5.46 18.04 7.02
C ALA A 155 -4.69 18.45 5.74
N ARG A 156 -3.51 17.88 5.50
CA ARG A 156 -2.75 18.12 4.26
C ARG A 156 -3.40 17.50 3.02
N ILE A 157 -4.29 16.53 3.21
CA ILE A 157 -4.97 15.82 2.12
C ILE A 157 -6.27 16.51 1.76
N GLU A 158 -6.98 17.10 2.72
CA GLU A 158 -8.30 17.73 2.49
C GLU A 158 -8.35 18.69 1.30
N PRO A 159 -7.35 19.57 1.05
CA PRO A 159 -7.34 20.46 -0.11
C PRO A 159 -7.28 19.75 -1.47
N HIS A 160 -6.91 18.47 -1.48
CA HIS A 160 -6.82 17.65 -2.70
C HIS A 160 -8.05 16.75 -2.92
N VAL A 161 -8.99 16.79 -1.99
CA VAL A 161 -10.23 15.99 -2.10
C VAL A 161 -11.23 16.71 -3.01
N THR A 162 -11.72 15.99 -4.01
CA THR A 162 -12.85 16.41 -4.86
C THR A 162 -14.00 15.47 -4.59
N LEU A 163 -15.05 15.97 -3.93
CA LEU A 163 -16.20 15.13 -3.59
C LEU A 163 -16.98 14.75 -4.85
N LEU A 164 -17.12 13.47 -5.08
CA LEU A 164 -17.92 12.89 -6.17
C LEU A 164 -18.98 11.95 -5.61
N SER A 165 -20.11 11.84 -6.30
CA SER A 165 -21.12 10.81 -6.02
C SER A 165 -20.54 9.41 -6.28
N PRO A 166 -21.13 8.33 -5.73
CA PRO A 166 -20.69 6.96 -6.00
C PRO A 166 -20.66 6.62 -7.49
N GLU A 167 -21.62 7.12 -8.25
CA GLU A 167 -21.75 6.92 -9.70
C GLU A 167 -20.58 7.61 -10.44
N GLU A 168 -20.27 8.86 -10.07
CA GLU A 168 -19.15 9.60 -10.64
C GLU A 168 -17.80 8.97 -10.28
N GLN A 169 -17.62 8.48 -9.05
CA GLN A 169 -16.43 7.76 -8.63
C GLN A 169 -16.23 6.52 -9.49
N LYS A 170 -17.27 5.71 -9.68
CA LYS A 170 -17.21 4.51 -10.53
C LYS A 170 -16.88 4.86 -11.99
N ALA A 171 -17.51 5.90 -12.54
CA ALA A 171 -17.24 6.36 -13.90
C ALA A 171 -15.76 6.80 -14.06
N ARG A 172 -15.22 7.55 -13.08
CA ARG A 172 -13.81 7.94 -13.06
C ARG A 172 -12.86 6.74 -13.00
N MET A 173 -13.16 5.75 -12.18
CA MET A 173 -12.34 4.53 -12.12
C MET A 173 -12.40 3.75 -13.42
N ALA A 174 -13.57 3.60 -14.04
CA ALA A 174 -13.73 2.93 -15.32
C ALA A 174 -12.98 3.66 -16.44
N GLU A 175 -13.09 4.98 -16.51
CA GLU A 175 -12.34 5.83 -17.45
C GLU A 175 -10.82 5.61 -17.28
N TYR A 176 -10.32 5.70 -16.05
CA TYR A 176 -8.90 5.49 -15.77
C TYR A 176 -8.44 4.09 -16.19
N CYS A 177 -9.18 3.07 -15.80
CA CYS A 177 -8.83 1.67 -16.09
C CYS A 177 -8.89 1.32 -17.59
N SER A 178 -9.70 2.05 -18.40
CA SER A 178 -9.79 1.81 -19.84
C SER A 178 -8.48 2.03 -20.60
N HIS A 179 -7.52 2.73 -20.00
CA HIS A 179 -6.18 2.99 -20.56
C HIS A 179 -5.11 1.99 -20.09
N LEU A 180 -5.49 1.02 -19.23
CA LEU A 180 -4.58 0.02 -18.68
C LEU A 180 -4.75 -1.30 -19.45
N ASP A 181 -3.70 -1.71 -20.18
CA ASP A 181 -3.70 -2.94 -20.96
C ASP A 181 -2.77 -3.99 -20.31
N GLY A 182 -3.35 -4.81 -19.42
CA GLY A 182 -2.66 -5.89 -18.72
C GLY A 182 -2.85 -5.87 -17.22
N LYS A 183 -2.17 -6.80 -16.53
CA LYS A 183 -2.20 -6.91 -15.07
C LYS A 183 -1.50 -5.72 -14.42
N VAL A 184 -2.15 -5.13 -13.43
CA VAL A 184 -1.66 -3.94 -12.71
C VAL A 184 -1.33 -4.30 -11.27
N VAL A 185 -0.10 -4.03 -10.84
CA VAL A 185 0.29 -4.15 -9.44
C VAL A 185 0.22 -2.81 -8.72
N VAL A 186 -0.30 -2.86 -7.50
CA VAL A 186 -0.33 -1.75 -6.56
C VAL A 186 0.20 -2.16 -5.19
N TYR A 187 0.67 -1.20 -4.41
CA TYR A 187 1.13 -1.38 -3.04
C TYR A 187 0.28 -0.59 -2.03
N CYS A 188 -0.87 -0.13 -2.45
CA CYS A 188 -1.82 0.67 -1.67
C CYS A 188 -3.24 0.09 -1.79
N ASN A 189 -3.91 -0.11 -0.66
CA ASN A 189 -5.25 -0.68 -0.62
C ASN A 189 -6.32 0.17 -1.31
N ALA A 190 -6.22 1.50 -1.23
CA ALA A 190 -7.15 2.40 -1.92
C ALA A 190 -6.99 2.30 -3.44
N CYS A 191 -5.73 2.23 -3.90
CA CYS A 191 -5.44 2.03 -5.32
C CYS A 191 -5.99 0.68 -5.82
N LEU A 192 -5.80 -0.40 -5.03
CA LEU A 192 -6.37 -1.71 -5.37
C LEU A 192 -7.89 -1.64 -5.52
N THR A 193 -8.57 -1.06 -4.53
CA THR A 193 -10.04 -0.94 -4.57
C THR A 193 -10.49 -0.16 -5.81
N GLY A 194 -9.91 1.01 -6.06
CA GLY A 194 -10.27 1.83 -7.22
C GLY A 194 -10.04 1.12 -8.57
N LEU A 195 -8.92 0.40 -8.72
CA LEU A 195 -8.66 -0.35 -9.95
C LEU A 195 -9.66 -1.50 -10.15
N LEU A 196 -9.98 -2.25 -9.08
CA LEU A 196 -10.97 -3.32 -9.15
C LEU A 196 -12.38 -2.78 -9.46
N ASP A 197 -12.77 -1.68 -8.83
CA ASP A 197 -14.06 -1.03 -9.08
C ASP A 197 -14.14 -0.44 -10.50
N GLY A 198 -13.00 -0.06 -11.08
CA GLY A 198 -12.87 0.36 -12.48
C GLY A 198 -12.77 -0.79 -13.49
N GLY A 199 -12.69 -2.05 -13.03
CA GLY A 199 -12.65 -3.24 -13.88
C GLY A 199 -11.26 -3.64 -14.37
N ALA A 200 -10.17 -3.10 -13.79
CA ALA A 200 -8.82 -3.54 -14.14
C ALA A 200 -8.46 -4.91 -13.52
N ASP A 201 -7.60 -5.66 -14.20
CA ASP A 201 -6.93 -6.83 -13.63
C ASP A 201 -5.84 -6.36 -12.65
N ALA A 202 -6.22 -6.13 -11.40
CA ALA A 202 -5.35 -5.53 -10.39
C ALA A 202 -5.03 -6.49 -9.25
N VAL A 203 -3.75 -6.47 -8.83
CA VAL A 203 -3.18 -7.29 -7.76
C VAL A 203 -2.44 -6.40 -6.76
N HIS A 204 -2.47 -6.77 -5.49
CA HIS A 204 -1.66 -6.10 -4.48
C HIS A 204 -0.26 -6.74 -4.42
N LEU A 205 0.79 -5.94 -4.29
CA LEU A 205 2.18 -6.43 -4.25
C LEU A 205 2.39 -7.55 -3.21
N MET A 206 1.70 -7.46 -2.06
CA MET A 206 1.79 -8.50 -1.04
C MET A 206 1.22 -9.85 -1.51
N GLU A 207 0.22 -9.87 -2.40
CA GLU A 207 -0.29 -11.12 -2.99
C GLU A 207 0.79 -11.80 -3.83
N LEU A 208 1.55 -11.01 -4.61
CA LEU A 208 2.67 -11.52 -5.42
C LEU A 208 3.81 -12.04 -4.54
N LEU A 209 4.20 -11.28 -3.52
CA LEU A 209 5.28 -11.66 -2.60
C LEU A 209 4.97 -12.90 -1.77
N THR A 210 3.70 -13.18 -1.53
CA THR A 210 3.26 -14.35 -0.75
C THR A 210 2.73 -15.50 -1.60
N GLY A 211 2.71 -15.35 -2.93
CA GLY A 211 2.19 -16.37 -3.87
C GLY A 211 0.69 -16.66 -3.67
N THR A 212 -0.08 -15.67 -3.23
CA THR A 212 -1.52 -15.81 -2.94
C THR A 212 -2.41 -15.09 -3.96
N GLU A 213 -1.82 -14.58 -5.04
CA GLU A 213 -2.61 -14.00 -6.13
C GLU A 213 -3.53 -15.06 -6.76
N LYS A 214 -4.75 -14.65 -7.08
CA LYS A 214 -5.68 -15.51 -7.83
C LYS A 214 -5.24 -15.54 -9.29
N ARG A 215 -4.92 -16.71 -9.77
CA ARG A 215 -4.61 -16.97 -11.18
C ARG A 215 -5.89 -17.02 -12.02
#